data_bd0728c5317aa7bc2bcf0a14b75cc094
#
_entry.id   bd0728c5317aa7bc2bcf0a14b75cc094
#
_cell.length_a   1.000
_cell.length_b   1.000
_cell.length_c   1.000
_cell.angle_alpha   90.00
_cell.angle_beta   90.00
_cell.angle_gamma   90.00
#
_symmetry.space_group_name_H-M   'P 1'
#
loop_
_entity.id
_entity.type
_entity.pdbx_description
1 polymer ?
#
loop_
_entity_poly.entity_id
_entity_poly.type
_entity_poly.pdbx_seq_one_letter_code
_entity_poly.pdbx_strand_id
1 'polypeptide(L)'
;MSKKTSPSMDSWLKEAKAHESAPKIGMYLTHNGIVRKSAKAKVRQGAADTRPVVGMQFSYNQEAVDAIIAETYKLDGIFYIKVWLNEGKLSVGDDIMYVLIGGDIRPHVVDALQYLVRRIKNECVTEIELY
;
A
#
# COMPACT_ATOMS: atom_id res chain seq x y z
N MET A 1 -19.09 5.99 -1.91
CA MET A 1 -17.91 6.69 -1.36
C MET A 1 -17.12 7.31 -2.49
N SER A 2 -16.60 8.49 -2.26
CA SER A 2 -15.82 9.22 -3.25
C SER A 2 -14.35 8.89 -3.11
N LYS A 3 -13.62 8.90 -4.23
CA LYS A 3 -12.18 8.72 -4.17
C LYS A 3 -11.52 9.87 -3.42
N LYS A 4 -10.41 9.57 -2.78
CA LYS A 4 -9.68 10.51 -1.93
C LYS A 4 -8.57 11.20 -2.71
N THR A 5 -8.08 12.30 -2.17
CA THR A 5 -6.91 12.99 -2.71
C THR A 5 -5.64 12.25 -2.28
N SER A 6 -4.76 11.96 -3.26
CA SER A 6 -3.51 11.28 -2.99
C SER A 6 -2.59 12.12 -2.10
N PRO A 7 -1.83 11.48 -1.21
CA PRO A 7 -0.83 12.20 -0.41
C PRO A 7 0.39 12.58 -1.23
N SER A 8 1.21 13.46 -0.67
CA SER A 8 2.53 13.80 -1.24
C SER A 8 3.59 12.92 -0.57
N MET A 9 4.29 12.11 -1.35
CA MET A 9 5.35 11.26 -0.82
C MET A 9 6.53 12.11 -0.30
N ASP A 10 6.80 13.24 -0.94
CA ASP A 10 7.84 14.17 -0.44
C ASP A 10 7.51 14.67 0.97
N SER A 11 6.24 15.03 1.21
CA SER A 11 5.79 15.46 2.54
C SER A 11 5.87 14.34 3.54
N TRP A 12 5.51 13.12 3.14
CA TRP A 12 5.60 11.93 4.01
C TRP A 12 7.04 11.65 4.44
N LEU A 13 7.99 11.76 3.50
CA LEU A 13 9.41 11.55 3.82
C LEU A 13 9.92 12.62 4.76
N LYS A 14 9.52 13.88 4.58
CA LYS A 14 9.88 14.96 5.50
C LYS A 14 9.36 14.70 6.91
N GLU A 15 8.10 14.29 7.03
CA GLU A 15 7.50 13.94 8.33
C GLU A 15 8.26 12.80 9.00
N ALA A 16 8.55 11.75 8.22
CA ALA A 16 9.25 10.58 8.75
C ALA A 16 10.64 10.94 9.26
N LYS A 17 11.37 11.76 8.52
CA LYS A 17 12.73 12.17 8.90
C LYS A 17 12.74 13.14 10.09
N ALA A 18 11.62 13.77 10.40
CA ALA A 18 11.46 14.61 11.57
C ALA A 18 10.89 13.88 12.78
N HIS A 19 10.47 12.62 12.61
CA HIS A 19 9.90 11.82 13.68
C HIS A 19 10.98 11.38 14.67
N GLU A 20 10.59 11.15 15.92
CA GLU A 20 11.53 10.77 16.98
C GLU A 20 12.28 9.44 16.70
N SER A 21 11.69 8.56 15.87
CA SER A 21 12.33 7.30 15.51
C SER A 21 13.42 7.44 14.44
N ALA A 22 13.54 8.59 13.80
CA ALA A 22 14.46 8.79 12.68
C ALA A 22 15.90 8.39 12.95
N PRO A 23 16.49 8.64 14.15
CA PRO A 23 17.87 8.21 14.42
C PRO A 23 18.10 6.70 14.34
N LYS A 24 17.05 5.89 14.44
CA LYS A 24 17.16 4.42 14.37
C LYS A 24 17.01 3.89 12.96
N ILE A 25 16.67 4.75 12.00
CA ILE A 25 16.30 4.33 10.65
C ILE A 25 17.49 4.49 9.72
N GLY A 26 17.82 3.39 9.04
CA GLY A 26 18.88 3.36 8.03
C GLY A 26 18.36 3.53 6.61
N MET A 27 17.06 3.26 6.39
CA MET A 27 16.44 3.45 5.07
C MET A 27 14.94 3.58 5.16
N TYR A 28 14.37 4.20 4.14
CA TYR A 28 12.92 4.25 3.90
C TYR A 28 12.61 3.56 2.59
N LEU A 29 11.48 2.86 2.55
CA LEU A 29 10.99 2.22 1.33
C LEU A 29 9.55 2.64 1.10
N THR A 30 9.24 3.03 -0.14
CA THR A 30 7.91 3.51 -0.52
C THR A 30 7.27 2.54 -1.50
N HIS A 31 5.95 2.43 -1.42
CA HIS A 31 5.15 1.62 -2.33
C HIS A 31 3.93 2.41 -2.75
N ASN A 32 3.68 2.49 -4.05
CA ASN A 32 2.51 3.14 -4.61
C ASN A 32 1.78 2.15 -5.53
N GLY A 33 0.61 1.71 -5.11
CA GLY A 33 -0.25 0.85 -5.92
C GLY A 33 -1.18 1.69 -6.78
N ILE A 34 -1.34 1.31 -8.04
CA ILE A 34 -2.09 2.06 -9.05
C ILE A 34 -3.05 1.11 -9.77
N VAL A 35 -4.23 1.60 -10.17
CA VAL A 35 -5.16 0.83 -10.97
C VAL A 35 -4.57 0.64 -12.37
N ARG A 36 -4.34 -0.63 -12.74
CA ARG A 36 -3.72 -0.94 -14.02
C ARG A 36 -4.78 -1.34 -15.06
N LYS A 37 -4.47 -1.15 -16.34
CA LYS A 37 -5.34 -1.47 -17.45
C LYS A 37 -5.51 -2.98 -17.64
N SER A 38 -4.47 -3.76 -17.34
CA SER A 38 -4.53 -5.21 -17.46
C SER A 38 -5.15 -5.84 -16.22
N ALA A 39 -6.05 -6.80 -16.39
CA ALA A 39 -6.65 -7.51 -15.27
C ALA A 39 -5.60 -8.23 -14.44
N LYS A 40 -5.81 -8.25 -13.11
CA LYS A 40 -4.90 -8.90 -12.16
C LYS A 40 -4.69 -10.37 -12.48
N ALA A 41 -5.77 -11.09 -12.82
CA ALA A 41 -5.70 -12.51 -13.15
C ALA A 41 -4.86 -12.75 -14.41
N LYS A 42 -4.96 -11.88 -15.40
CA LYS A 42 -4.15 -11.99 -16.63
C LYS A 42 -2.66 -11.86 -16.32
N VAL A 43 -2.29 -10.88 -15.48
CA VAL A 43 -0.89 -10.62 -15.14
C VAL A 43 -0.30 -11.75 -14.31
N ARG A 44 -1.05 -12.23 -13.31
CA ARG A 44 -0.53 -13.24 -12.37
C ARG A 44 -0.65 -14.66 -12.87
N GLN A 45 -1.70 -14.96 -13.64
CA GLN A 45 -2.06 -16.33 -14.01
C GLN A 45 -2.02 -16.59 -15.53
N GLY A 46 -1.73 -15.58 -16.32
CA GLY A 46 -1.72 -15.70 -17.77
C GLY A 46 -3.10 -16.00 -18.34
N ALA A 47 -4.17 -15.49 -17.73
CA ALA A 47 -5.53 -15.74 -18.18
C ALA A 47 -5.75 -15.33 -19.63
N ALA A 48 -6.52 -16.14 -20.37
CA ALA A 48 -6.80 -15.89 -21.77
C ALA A 48 -7.77 -14.74 -22.01
N ASP A 49 -8.70 -14.49 -21.08
CA ASP A 49 -9.62 -13.36 -21.20
C ASP A 49 -8.85 -12.06 -20.97
N THR A 50 -8.80 -11.25 -21.99
CA THR A 50 -7.95 -10.06 -22.04
C THR A 50 -8.73 -8.77 -22.13
N ARG A 51 -10.00 -8.76 -21.71
CA ARG A 51 -10.76 -7.51 -21.69
C ARG A 51 -10.01 -6.49 -20.84
N PRO A 52 -9.80 -5.26 -21.36
CA PRO A 52 -9.11 -4.26 -20.57
C PRO A 52 -9.94 -3.83 -19.37
N VAL A 53 -9.28 -3.61 -18.24
CA VAL A 53 -9.88 -3.00 -17.05
C VAL A 53 -10.06 -1.52 -17.32
N VAL A 54 -11.23 -0.95 -17.01
CA VAL A 54 -11.49 0.48 -17.13
C VAL A 54 -11.47 1.18 -15.77
N GLY A 55 -11.49 0.44 -14.68
CA GLY A 55 -11.46 1.00 -13.36
C GLY A 55 -11.59 -0.07 -12.30
N MET A 56 -11.80 0.38 -11.06
CA MET A 56 -11.90 -0.51 -9.91
C MET A 56 -12.83 0.11 -8.87
N GLN A 57 -13.65 -0.71 -8.23
CA GLN A 57 -14.36 -0.33 -7.02
C GLN A 57 -13.53 -0.80 -5.84
N PHE A 58 -13.10 0.14 -4.99
CA PHE A 58 -12.16 -0.13 -3.90
C PHE A 58 -12.75 0.30 -2.56
N SER A 59 -12.59 -0.54 -1.55
CA SER A 59 -12.98 -0.23 -0.19
C SER A 59 -12.06 -0.93 0.79
N TYR A 60 -12.04 -0.48 2.04
CA TYR A 60 -11.18 -1.05 3.06
C TYR A 60 -11.79 -0.89 4.46
N ASN A 61 -11.30 -1.71 5.39
CA ASN A 61 -11.68 -1.67 6.81
C ASN A 61 -10.52 -1.06 7.60
N GLN A 62 -10.72 0.14 8.13
CA GLN A 62 -9.65 0.88 8.83
C GLN A 62 -9.18 0.16 10.09
N GLU A 63 -10.07 -0.46 10.86
CA GLU A 63 -9.68 -1.18 12.07
C GLU A 63 -8.76 -2.36 11.75
N ALA A 64 -9.07 -3.07 10.66
CA ALA A 64 -8.23 -4.19 10.22
C ALA A 64 -6.86 -3.68 9.76
N VAL A 65 -6.81 -2.56 9.04
CA VAL A 65 -5.55 -1.95 8.63
C VAL A 65 -4.71 -1.56 9.85
N ASP A 66 -5.33 -0.92 10.83
CA ASP A 66 -4.62 -0.48 12.05
C ASP A 66 -4.04 -1.67 12.80
N ALA A 67 -4.76 -2.78 12.88
CA ALA A 67 -4.29 -4.01 13.54
C ALA A 67 -3.06 -4.59 12.80
N ILE A 68 -3.09 -4.60 11.47
CA ILE A 68 -1.97 -5.12 10.68
C ILE A 68 -0.74 -4.21 10.81
N ILE A 69 -0.94 -2.90 10.85
CA ILE A 69 0.16 -1.94 11.10
C ILE A 69 0.81 -2.23 12.45
N ALA A 70 -0.01 -2.42 13.50
CA ALA A 70 0.51 -2.72 14.83
C ALA A 70 1.33 -4.00 14.84
N GLU A 71 0.88 -5.05 14.14
CA GLU A 71 1.62 -6.31 14.03
C GLU A 71 2.91 -6.13 13.24
N THR A 72 2.90 -5.30 12.19
CA THR A 72 4.08 -5.04 11.38
C THR A 72 5.17 -4.33 12.19
N TYR A 73 4.79 -3.44 13.11
CA TYR A 73 5.75 -2.80 14.01
C TYR A 73 6.48 -3.78 14.91
N LYS A 74 5.95 -4.98 15.11
CA LYS A 74 6.61 -6.02 15.92
C LYS A 74 7.71 -6.77 15.18
N LEU A 75 7.81 -6.57 13.86
CA LEU A 75 8.88 -7.18 13.08
C LEU A 75 10.21 -6.52 13.40
N ASP A 76 11.29 -7.30 13.33
CA ASP A 76 12.62 -6.83 13.65
C ASP A 76 13.02 -5.62 12.81
N GLY A 77 13.51 -4.59 13.47
CA GLY A 77 14.13 -3.45 12.81
C GLY A 77 13.17 -2.46 12.15
N ILE A 78 11.88 -2.51 12.48
CA ILE A 78 10.87 -1.61 11.87
C ILE A 78 10.48 -0.53 12.89
N PHE A 79 10.65 0.74 12.48
CA PHE A 79 10.46 1.87 13.39
C PHE A 79 9.51 2.95 12.89
N TYR A 80 9.08 2.90 11.62
CA TYR A 80 8.14 3.88 11.08
C TYR A 80 7.28 3.25 9.99
N ILE A 81 5.96 3.42 10.09
CA ILE A 81 5.01 2.93 9.09
C ILE A 81 3.94 3.98 8.86
N LYS A 82 3.67 4.28 7.59
CA LYS A 82 2.54 5.13 7.23
C LYS A 82 1.84 4.52 6.02
N VAL A 83 0.51 4.42 6.11
CA VAL A 83 -0.33 3.81 5.07
C VAL A 83 -1.47 4.74 4.72
N TRP A 84 -1.72 4.90 3.43
CA TRP A 84 -2.90 5.58 2.91
C TRP A 84 -3.57 4.66 1.90
N LEU A 85 -4.88 4.52 2.01
CA LEU A 85 -5.69 3.74 1.07
C LEU A 85 -6.77 4.64 0.48
N ASN A 86 -6.99 4.49 -0.82
CA ASN A 86 -8.06 5.20 -1.50
C ASN A 86 -9.40 4.48 -1.25
N GLU A 87 -10.48 5.00 -1.79
CA GLU A 87 -11.80 4.37 -1.70
C GLU A 87 -12.69 4.85 -2.84
N GLY A 88 -13.75 4.11 -3.10
CA GLY A 88 -14.73 4.45 -4.11
C GLY A 88 -14.40 3.90 -5.48
N LYS A 89 -14.96 4.53 -6.51
CA LYS A 89 -14.75 4.12 -7.89
C LYS A 89 -13.49 4.81 -8.42
N LEU A 90 -12.50 4.00 -8.79
CA LEU A 90 -11.21 4.48 -9.27
C LEU A 90 -11.07 4.20 -10.76
N SER A 91 -10.40 5.10 -11.46
CA SER A 91 -10.08 4.95 -12.87
C SER A 91 -8.69 4.38 -13.07
N VAL A 92 -8.41 3.80 -14.23
CA VAL A 92 -7.06 3.38 -14.58
C VAL A 92 -6.10 4.56 -14.40
N GLY A 93 -4.98 4.31 -13.69
CA GLY A 93 -4.00 5.33 -13.37
C GLY A 93 -4.20 6.00 -12.01
N ASP A 94 -5.35 5.80 -11.38
CA ASP A 94 -5.59 6.34 -10.04
C ASP A 94 -4.79 5.57 -8.99
N ASP A 95 -4.39 6.27 -7.93
CA ASP A 95 -3.68 5.66 -6.82
C ASP A 95 -4.63 4.83 -5.97
N ILE A 96 -4.23 3.60 -5.67
CA ILE A 96 -4.96 2.70 -4.76
C ILE A 96 -4.42 2.86 -3.35
N MET A 97 -3.08 2.86 -3.22
CA MET A 97 -2.43 2.92 -1.92
C MET A 97 -1.06 3.57 -2.00
N TYR A 98 -0.68 4.15 -0.87
CA TYR A 98 0.70 4.56 -0.60
C TYR A 98 1.14 3.95 0.72
N VAL A 99 2.35 3.43 0.75
CA VAL A 99 2.96 2.89 1.97
C VAL A 99 4.38 3.43 2.09
N LEU A 100 4.74 3.86 3.30
CA LEU A 100 6.10 4.25 3.63
C LEU A 100 6.54 3.46 4.85
N ILE A 101 7.65 2.75 4.75
CA ILE A 101 8.23 2.03 5.88
C ILE A 101 9.67 2.51 6.08
N GLY A 102 10.03 2.77 7.35
CA GLY A 102 11.39 3.05 7.74
C GLY A 102 11.89 1.99 8.72
N GLY A 103 13.11 1.54 8.53
CA GLY A 103 13.72 0.54 9.39
C GLY A 103 15.23 0.57 9.32
N ASP A 104 15.87 -0.37 10.02
CA ASP A 104 17.31 -0.36 10.21
C ASP A 104 18.10 -0.79 8.97
N ILE A 105 17.79 -1.94 8.38
CA ILE A 105 18.51 -2.47 7.23
C ILE A 105 17.54 -2.97 6.15
N ARG A 106 18.04 -3.04 4.92
CA ARG A 106 17.21 -3.40 3.75
C ARG A 106 16.44 -4.70 3.89
N PRO A 107 17.03 -5.83 4.31
CA PRO A 107 16.28 -7.08 4.42
C PRO A 107 15.05 -6.96 5.33
N HIS A 108 15.18 -6.30 6.47
CA HIS A 108 14.07 -6.10 7.40
C HIS A 108 12.97 -5.26 6.77
N VAL A 109 13.35 -4.17 6.10
CA VAL A 109 12.38 -3.23 5.52
C VAL A 109 11.65 -3.83 4.32
N VAL A 110 12.37 -4.54 3.45
CA VAL A 110 11.76 -5.20 2.28
C VAL A 110 10.77 -6.27 2.75
N ASP A 111 11.18 -7.11 3.70
CA ASP A 111 10.32 -8.18 4.22
C ASP A 111 9.07 -7.59 4.89
N ALA A 112 9.23 -6.51 5.66
CA ALA A 112 8.11 -5.85 6.32
C ALA A 112 7.13 -5.23 5.32
N LEU A 113 7.64 -4.63 4.24
CA LEU A 113 6.76 -4.08 3.20
C LEU A 113 5.93 -5.18 2.55
N GLN A 114 6.58 -6.29 2.18
CA GLN A 114 5.89 -7.43 1.57
C GLN A 114 4.83 -7.99 2.51
N TYR A 115 5.16 -8.16 3.78
CA TYR A 115 4.26 -8.64 4.81
C TYR A 115 3.04 -7.71 4.95
N LEU A 116 3.29 -6.41 5.11
CA LEU A 116 2.25 -5.42 5.33
C LEU A 116 1.30 -5.34 4.13
N VAL A 117 1.82 -5.19 2.93
CA VAL A 117 1.00 -5.05 1.72
C VAL A 117 0.19 -6.32 1.47
N ARG A 118 0.81 -7.50 1.62
CA ARG A 118 0.11 -8.78 1.45
C ARG A 118 -1.05 -8.91 2.43
N ARG A 119 -0.82 -8.61 3.71
CA ARG A 119 -1.84 -8.71 4.74
C ARG A 119 -2.98 -7.71 4.51
N ILE A 120 -2.66 -6.48 4.15
CA ILE A 120 -3.68 -5.48 3.84
C ILE A 120 -4.54 -5.95 2.67
N LYS A 121 -3.92 -6.40 1.59
CA LYS A 121 -4.66 -6.83 0.40
C LYS A 121 -5.51 -8.06 0.64
N ASN A 122 -5.05 -8.99 1.46
CA ASN A 122 -5.79 -10.23 1.72
C ASN A 122 -6.87 -10.09 2.79
N GLU A 123 -6.71 -9.17 3.75
CA GLU A 123 -7.54 -9.15 4.96
C GLU A 123 -8.31 -7.85 5.17
N CYS A 124 -7.92 -6.75 4.53
CA CYS A 124 -8.47 -5.44 4.86
C CYS A 124 -9.24 -4.77 3.74
N VAL A 125 -9.07 -5.20 2.49
CA VAL A 125 -9.61 -4.49 1.33
C VAL A 125 -10.50 -5.37 0.47
N THR A 126 -11.38 -4.70 -0.29
CA THR A 126 -12.18 -5.32 -1.36
C THR A 126 -11.85 -4.60 -2.66
N GLU A 127 -11.39 -5.35 -3.65
CA GLU A 127 -11.05 -4.85 -4.98
C GLU A 127 -11.94 -5.53 -6.02
N ILE A 128 -12.73 -4.76 -6.75
CA ILE A 128 -13.59 -5.27 -7.82
C ILE A 128 -13.18 -4.56 -9.10
N GLU A 129 -12.58 -5.31 -10.01
CA GLU A 129 -12.17 -4.76 -11.32
C GLU A 129 -13.41 -4.50 -12.18
N LEU A 130 -13.41 -3.35 -12.88
CA LEU A 130 -14.51 -2.93 -13.77
C LEU A 130 -14.04 -3.03 -15.23
N TYR A 131 -14.93 -3.53 -16.08
CA TYR A 131 -14.63 -3.79 -17.49
C TYR A 131 -15.48 -2.94 -18.42
#